data_d327c8b5422a4457165a08886b993a0a
#
_entry.id   d327c8b5422a4457165a08886b993a0a
#
_cell.length_a   1.000
_cell.length_b   1.000
_cell.length_c   1.000
_cell.angle_alpha   90.00
_cell.angle_beta   90.00
_cell.angle_gamma   90.00
#
_symmetry.space_group_name_H-M   'P 1'
#
loop_
_entity.id
_entity.type
_entity.pdbx_description
1 polymer ?
#
loop_
_entity_poly.entity_id
_entity_poly.type
_entity_poly.pdbx_seq_one_letter_code
_entity_poly.pdbx_strand_id
1 'polypeptide(L)'
;MTNSKTVRLRVMQGDTIAFGPGKAALLQAIDRTGSISGAAREMEMSYRRAWLLVEEMNRCFNQPLVETATGGASITALARDVVACYQRMQKKADSAIEKDMLHLQSLIVGKD
;
A
#
# COMPACT_ATOMS: atom_id res chain seq x y z
N MET A 1 -2.60 13.64 -17.27
CA MET A 1 -2.02 13.34 -16.85
C MET A 1 -1.84 12.27 -16.31
N THR A 2 -1.19 11.81 -16.28
CA THR A 2 -1.03 10.73 -15.84
C THR A 2 -0.53 10.68 -14.66
N ASN A 3 -0.70 10.17 -13.91
CA ASN A 3 -0.13 10.15 -12.82
C ASN A 3 0.17 8.84 -12.53
N SER A 4 0.40 8.03 -13.39
CA SER A 4 0.74 6.73 -13.11
C SER A 4 2.03 6.70 -12.45
N LYS A 5 2.18 5.87 -11.50
CA LYS A 5 3.43 5.66 -10.85
C LYS A 5 4.24 4.72 -11.69
N THR A 6 5.44 5.12 -11.98
CA THR A 6 6.31 4.32 -12.84
C THR A 6 7.08 3.29 -12.05
N VAL A 7 7.19 3.49 -10.73
CA VAL A 7 7.88 2.53 -9.89
C VAL A 7 6.97 2.21 -8.72
N ARG A 8 6.93 0.97 -8.33
CA ARG A 8 6.12 0.57 -7.18
C ARG A 8 7.05 0.05 -6.11
N LEU A 9 7.16 0.83 -5.05
CA LEU A 9 8.10 0.49 -3.99
C LEU A 9 7.53 -0.58 -3.09
N ARG A 10 8.41 -1.49 -2.67
CA ARG A 10 8.07 -2.47 -1.66
C ARG A 10 9.12 -2.40 -0.58
N VAL A 11 8.66 -2.31 0.65
CA VAL A 11 9.54 -2.28 1.80
C VAL A 11 9.62 -3.69 2.33
N MET A 12 10.82 -4.25 2.33
CA MET A 12 10.99 -5.65 2.69
C MET A 12 11.48 -5.81 4.12
N GLN A 13 11.05 -6.92 4.72
CA GLN A 13 11.59 -7.35 5.98
C GLN A 13 12.01 -8.78 5.72
N GLY A 14 13.28 -9.00 5.46
CA GLY A 14 13.73 -10.31 5.00
C GLY A 14 13.04 -10.65 3.69
N ASP A 15 12.38 -11.79 3.64
CA ASP A 15 11.67 -12.22 2.46
C ASP A 15 10.21 -11.80 2.46
N THR A 16 9.77 -11.11 3.49
CA THR A 16 8.38 -10.69 3.60
C THR A 16 8.24 -9.25 3.14
N ILE A 17 7.17 -8.96 2.43
CA ILE A 17 6.87 -7.59 2.04
C ILE A 17 6.20 -6.94 3.25
N ALA A 18 6.94 -6.08 3.94
CA ALA A 18 6.38 -5.38 5.10
C ALA A 18 5.35 -4.35 4.67
N PHE A 19 5.59 -3.68 3.55
CA PHE A 19 4.67 -2.66 3.09
C PHE A 19 4.85 -2.43 1.59
N GLY A 20 3.79 -2.05 0.94
CA GLY A 20 3.80 -1.78 -0.49
C GLY A 20 2.48 -1.22 -0.95
N PRO A 21 2.28 -1.11 -2.26
CA PRO A 21 1.07 -0.45 -2.78
C PRO A 21 -0.24 -1.11 -2.33
N GLY A 22 -0.26 -2.44 -2.31
CA GLY A 22 -1.48 -3.14 -1.92
C GLY A 22 -1.83 -2.91 -0.46
N LYS A 23 -0.83 -2.95 0.40
CA LYS A 23 -1.07 -2.74 1.83
C LYS A 23 -1.44 -1.28 2.10
N ALA A 24 -0.83 -0.34 1.39
CA ALA A 24 -1.21 1.07 1.53
C ALA A 24 -2.66 1.26 1.13
N ALA A 25 -3.07 0.67 0.01
CA ALA A 25 -4.44 0.78 -0.45
C ALA A 25 -5.42 0.15 0.53
N LEU A 26 -5.02 -1.00 1.10
CA LEU A 26 -5.88 -1.67 2.07
C LEU A 26 -6.09 -0.81 3.32
N LEU A 27 -5.02 -0.19 3.83
CA LEU A 27 -5.16 0.70 4.98
C LEU A 27 -6.12 1.84 4.68
N GLN A 28 -6.00 2.42 3.50
CA GLN A 28 -6.88 3.52 3.12
C GLN A 28 -8.33 3.05 2.98
N ALA A 29 -8.53 1.84 2.47
CA ALA A 29 -9.88 1.30 2.35
C ALA A 29 -10.48 1.01 3.71
N ILE A 30 -9.68 0.52 4.66
CA ILE A 30 -10.17 0.30 6.02
C ILE A 30 -10.56 1.63 6.66
N ASP A 31 -9.74 2.65 6.44
CA ASP A 31 -10.02 3.97 6.99
C ASP A 31 -11.34 4.51 6.44
N ARG A 32 -11.61 4.30 5.16
CA ARG A 32 -12.84 4.79 4.54
C ARG A 32 -14.07 4.02 4.94
N THR A 33 -13.94 2.69 5.02
CA THR A 33 -15.11 1.84 5.22
C THR A 33 -15.38 1.49 6.68
N GLY A 34 -14.36 1.59 7.52
CA GLY A 34 -14.52 1.28 8.94
C GLY A 34 -14.53 -0.21 9.26
N SER A 35 -14.18 -1.07 8.30
CA SER A 35 -14.13 -2.50 8.59
C SER A 35 -13.22 -3.20 7.60
N ILE A 36 -12.68 -4.34 8.05
CA ILE A 36 -11.86 -5.15 7.15
C ILE A 36 -12.73 -5.75 6.06
N SER A 37 -13.95 -6.17 6.40
CA SER A 37 -14.83 -6.74 5.38
C SER A 37 -15.25 -5.72 4.34
N GLY A 38 -15.51 -4.49 4.76
CA GLY A 38 -15.84 -3.44 3.82
C GLY A 38 -14.69 -3.11 2.90
N ALA A 39 -13.48 -3.06 3.48
CA ALA A 39 -12.28 -2.81 2.67
C ALA A 39 -12.05 -3.93 1.66
N ALA A 40 -12.22 -5.18 2.11
CA ALA A 40 -12.03 -6.33 1.21
C ALA A 40 -13.01 -6.25 0.04
N ARG A 41 -14.26 -5.90 0.33
CA ARG A 41 -15.26 -5.79 -0.72
C ARG A 41 -14.88 -4.69 -1.71
N GLU A 42 -14.46 -3.55 -1.19
CA GLU A 42 -14.07 -2.43 -2.04
C GLU A 42 -12.89 -2.79 -2.94
N MET A 43 -11.96 -3.58 -2.42
CA MET A 43 -10.77 -3.96 -3.17
C MET A 43 -10.93 -5.26 -3.94
N GLU A 44 -12.13 -5.83 -3.92
CA GLU A 44 -12.43 -7.05 -4.65
C GLU A 44 -11.53 -8.21 -4.26
N MET A 45 -11.32 -8.36 -2.97
CA MET A 45 -10.58 -9.49 -2.46
C MET A 45 -11.40 -10.17 -1.37
N SER A 46 -11.04 -11.41 -1.06
CA SER A 46 -11.75 -12.13 -0.02
C SER A 46 -11.44 -11.50 1.34
N TYR A 47 -12.37 -11.68 2.27
CA TYR A 47 -12.14 -11.24 3.64
C TYR A 47 -10.88 -11.90 4.21
N ARG A 48 -10.73 -13.20 3.95
CA ARG A 48 -9.57 -13.93 4.45
C ARG A 48 -8.27 -13.31 3.98
N ARG A 49 -8.21 -12.94 2.70
CA ARG A 49 -6.98 -12.33 2.20
C ARG A 49 -6.72 -10.98 2.85
N ALA A 50 -7.76 -10.16 2.98
CA ALA A 50 -7.60 -8.85 3.62
C ALA A 50 -7.13 -9.03 5.06
N TRP A 51 -7.72 -10.00 5.77
CA TRP A 51 -7.35 -10.27 7.15
C TRP A 51 -5.90 -10.72 7.27
N LEU A 52 -5.45 -11.59 6.36
CA LEU A 52 -4.05 -12.04 6.37
C LEU A 52 -3.08 -10.88 6.11
N LEU A 53 -3.45 -9.97 5.21
CA LEU A 53 -2.60 -8.81 4.95
C LEU A 53 -2.53 -7.90 6.17
N VAL A 54 -3.66 -7.70 6.85
CA VAL A 54 -3.68 -6.90 8.07
C VAL A 54 -2.79 -7.55 9.13
N GLU A 55 -2.92 -8.86 9.29
CA GLU A 55 -2.13 -9.55 10.29
C GLU A 55 -0.65 -9.45 9.98
N GLU A 56 -0.29 -9.57 8.73
CA GLU A 56 1.11 -9.46 8.32
C GLU A 56 1.65 -8.07 8.62
N MET A 57 0.88 -7.03 8.32
CA MET A 57 1.30 -5.68 8.63
C MET A 57 1.49 -5.49 10.13
N ASN A 58 0.52 -5.96 10.92
CA ASN A 58 0.61 -5.78 12.36
C ASN A 58 1.82 -6.52 12.94
N ARG A 59 2.24 -7.57 12.28
CA ARG A 59 3.39 -8.33 12.74
C ARG A 59 4.71 -7.69 12.35
N CYS A 60 4.74 -7.00 11.21
CA CYS A 60 5.98 -6.43 10.69
C CYS A 60 6.38 -5.12 11.36
N PHE A 61 5.43 -4.39 11.91
CA PHE A 61 5.73 -3.10 12.53
C PHE A 61 5.77 -3.24 14.05
N ASN A 62 6.39 -2.26 14.70
CA ASN A 62 6.57 -2.36 16.14
C ASN A 62 5.30 -2.11 16.93
N GLN A 63 4.25 -1.67 16.26
CA GLN A 63 2.94 -1.50 16.87
C GLN A 63 1.92 -1.79 15.80
N PRO A 64 0.69 -2.11 16.18
CA PRO A 64 -0.33 -2.42 15.17
C PRO A 64 -0.63 -1.26 14.25
N LEU A 65 -0.89 -1.56 12.99
CA LEU A 65 -1.36 -0.56 12.04
C LEU A 65 -2.89 -0.55 11.99
N VAL A 66 -3.53 -1.67 12.34
CA VAL A 66 -4.98 -1.78 12.32
C VAL A 66 -5.42 -2.33 13.66
N GLU A 67 -6.45 -1.72 14.21
CA GLU A 67 -7.08 -2.19 15.44
C GLU A 67 -8.52 -2.53 15.15
N THR A 68 -8.98 -3.64 15.72
CA THR A 68 -10.35 -4.04 15.54
C THR A 68 -11.11 -3.88 16.86
N ALA A 69 -12.39 -3.63 16.71
CA ALA A 69 -13.26 -3.55 17.85
C ALA A 69 -14.57 -4.14 17.42
N THR A 70 -15.50 -4.29 18.37
CA THR A 70 -16.79 -4.85 18.05
C THR A 70 -17.37 -4.10 16.87
N GLY A 71 -17.60 -4.83 15.80
CA GLY A 71 -18.27 -4.27 14.64
C GLY A 71 -17.42 -3.46 13.69
N GLY A 72 -16.11 -3.36 13.90
CA GLY A 72 -15.35 -2.57 12.96
C GLY A 72 -13.85 -2.65 13.11
N ALA A 73 -13.17 -1.81 12.34
CA ALA A 73 -11.73 -1.71 12.35
C ALA A 73 -11.35 -0.28 12.02
N SER A 74 -10.22 0.14 12.53
CA SER A 74 -9.70 1.48 12.24
C SER A 74 -8.20 1.40 12.10
N ILE A 75 -7.62 2.38 11.44
CA ILE A 75 -6.17 2.43 11.33
C ILE A 75 -5.62 3.31 12.45
N THR A 76 -4.42 3.00 12.88
CA THR A 76 -3.81 3.69 14.01
C THR A 76 -3.06 4.94 13.55
N ALA A 77 -2.64 5.75 14.51
CA ALA A 77 -1.80 6.90 14.20
C ALA A 77 -0.50 6.45 13.51
N LEU A 78 0.05 5.33 13.96
CA LEU A 78 1.25 4.80 13.30
C LEU A 78 0.95 4.46 11.84
N ALA A 79 -0.21 3.88 11.56
CA ALA A 79 -0.56 3.54 10.19
C ALA A 79 -0.65 4.80 9.32
N ARG A 80 -1.20 5.87 9.85
CA ARG A 80 -1.29 7.12 9.09
C ARG A 80 0.11 7.66 8.77
N ASP A 81 1.01 7.54 9.73
CA ASP A 81 2.38 7.97 9.53
C ASP A 81 3.08 7.10 8.48
N VAL A 82 2.86 5.79 8.55
CA VAL A 82 3.45 4.86 7.59
C VAL A 82 2.96 5.17 6.18
N VAL A 83 1.66 5.38 6.01
CA VAL A 83 1.11 5.69 4.70
C VAL A 83 1.69 7.00 4.17
N ALA A 84 1.74 8.03 5.00
CA ALA A 84 2.27 9.33 4.58
C ALA A 84 3.74 9.22 4.19
N CYS A 85 4.51 8.48 4.98
CA CYS A 85 5.93 8.28 4.68
C CYS A 85 6.10 7.53 3.37
N TYR A 86 5.31 6.47 3.18
CA TYR A 86 5.36 5.68 1.97
C TYR A 86 5.02 6.54 0.74
N GLN A 87 4.00 7.39 0.85
CA GLN A 87 3.62 8.24 -0.26
C GLN A 87 4.72 9.24 -0.61
N ARG A 88 5.41 9.76 0.40
CA ARG A 88 6.54 10.65 0.16
C ARG A 88 7.68 9.90 -0.54
N MET A 89 7.96 8.68 -0.10
CA MET A 89 9.01 7.87 -0.72
C MET A 89 8.69 7.60 -2.19
N GLN A 90 7.44 7.23 -2.47
CA GLN A 90 7.02 6.93 -3.82
C GLN A 90 7.20 8.16 -4.73
N LYS A 91 6.80 9.31 -4.23
CA LYS A 91 6.91 10.54 -4.98
C LYS A 91 8.36 10.90 -5.25
N LYS A 92 9.21 10.76 -4.24
CA LYS A 92 10.63 11.07 -4.41
C LYS A 92 11.29 10.10 -5.39
N ALA A 93 10.94 8.83 -5.31
CA ALA A 93 11.51 7.84 -6.19
C ALA A 93 11.12 8.12 -7.64
N ASP A 94 9.83 8.40 -7.87
CA ASP A 94 9.37 8.69 -9.22
C ASP A 94 10.06 9.93 -9.79
N SER A 95 10.25 10.93 -8.97
CA SER A 95 10.92 12.16 -9.41
C SER A 95 12.39 11.92 -9.73
N ALA A 96 13.05 11.14 -8.87
CA ALA A 96 14.49 10.91 -9.02
C ALA A 96 14.84 10.14 -10.30
N ILE A 97 13.92 9.25 -10.72
CA ILE A 97 14.25 8.40 -11.86
C ILE A 97 13.54 8.85 -13.14
N GLU A 98 12.88 9.98 -13.11
CA GLU A 98 12.00 10.38 -14.21
C GLU A 98 12.67 10.35 -15.57
N LYS A 99 13.85 10.94 -15.68
CA LYS A 99 14.52 11.00 -16.97
C LYS A 99 14.93 9.63 -17.47
N ASP A 100 15.51 8.84 -16.58
CA ASP A 100 15.93 7.49 -16.97
C ASP A 100 14.73 6.64 -17.32
N MET A 101 13.64 6.80 -16.58
CA MET A 101 12.44 6.03 -16.85
C MET A 101 11.87 6.38 -18.23
N LEU A 102 11.84 7.66 -18.57
CA LEU A 102 11.35 8.07 -19.88
C LEU A 102 12.20 7.48 -20.98
N HIS A 103 13.52 7.51 -20.79
CA HIS A 103 14.42 6.95 -21.77
C HIS A 103 14.17 5.45 -21.95
N LEU A 104 14.12 4.73 -20.84
CA LEU A 104 13.89 3.29 -20.90
C LEU A 104 12.56 2.96 -21.56
N GLN A 105 11.50 3.70 -21.21
CA GLN A 105 10.19 3.44 -21.78
C GLN A 105 10.17 3.68 -23.29
N SER A 106 10.98 4.63 -23.77
CA SER A 106 11.04 4.89 -25.20
C SER A 106 11.65 3.71 -25.97
N LEU A 107 12.34 2.82 -25.26
CA LEU A 107 12.96 1.66 -25.87
C LEU A 107 12.06 0.43 -25.85
N ILE A 108 10.94 0.52 -25.14
CA ILE A 108 10.02 -0.61 -25.08
C ILE A 108 9.16 -0.64 -26.32
N VAL A 109 9.07 -1.81 -26.93
CA VAL A 109 8.28 -1.95 -28.13
C VAL A 109 6.82 -1.67 -27.81
N GLY A 110 6.22 -0.90 -28.64
CA GLY A 110 5.04 -0.38 -28.28
C GLY A 110 3.93 -1.17 -28.18
N LYS A 111 2.98 -0.81 -27.57
CA LYS A 111 2.00 -1.37 -27.46
C LYS A 111 1.11 -0.47 -27.55
N ASP A 112 0.33 -0.31 -28.08
CA ASP A 112 -0.47 0.69 -28.14
C ASP A 112 -1.53 0.46 -27.79
#